data_7410258a68843e22529e2322b446ee12
#
_entry.id   7410258a68843e22529e2322b446ee12
#
_cell.length_a   1.000
_cell.length_b   1.000
_cell.length_c   1.000
_cell.angle_alpha   90.00
_cell.angle_beta   90.00
_cell.angle_gamma   90.00
#
_symmetry.space_group_name_H-M   'P 1'
#
loop_
_entity.id
_entity.type
_entity.pdbx_description
1 polymer ?
#
loop_
_entity_poly.entity_id
_entity_poly.type
_entity_poly.pdbx_seq_one_letter_code
_entity_poly.pdbx_strand_id
1 'polypeptide(L)'
;YALMVGGNKDDFETARPIFEALKPEGDSGLVLAGPVGGGHFAKMVHNGIEYGMMQAFGEGFATMVKSDLVEDPAAVMSSWRDGSVVQSWLLDLLAIAFKSDPTLKSMPPVANESGEAKWMIEAALELGVPTPATAAALYARQTSRGGADDILRVVSTMRAQFGGHVTKIDKIATH
;
A
#
# COMPACT_ATOMS: atom_id res chain seq x y z
N TYR A 1 -3.14 -4.02 18.62
CA TYR A 1 -3.39 -3.09 17.53
C TYR A 1 -3.57 -1.69 18.07
N ALA A 2 -3.15 -0.65 17.31
CA ALA A 2 -3.47 0.71 17.66
C ALA A 2 -4.99 0.94 17.60
N LEU A 3 -5.52 1.62 18.60
CA LEU A 3 -6.94 1.89 18.77
C LEU A 3 -7.22 3.38 18.50
N MET A 4 -8.04 3.66 17.51
CA MET A 4 -8.53 5.00 17.16
C MET A 4 -10.01 5.05 17.45
N VAL A 5 -10.41 5.71 18.53
CA VAL A 5 -11.79 5.73 19.03
C VAL A 5 -12.48 7.02 18.62
N GLY A 6 -13.70 6.94 18.12
CA GLY A 6 -14.57 8.09 17.85
C GLY A 6 -15.73 8.12 18.83
N GLY A 7 -16.02 9.27 19.45
CA GLY A 7 -17.10 9.43 20.40
C GLY A 7 -16.94 10.69 21.26
N ASN A 8 -17.79 10.85 22.25
CA ASN A 8 -17.59 11.92 23.23
C ASN A 8 -16.51 11.53 24.26
N LYS A 9 -15.97 12.54 24.94
CA LYS A 9 -14.87 12.38 25.88
C LYS A 9 -15.28 11.56 27.13
N ASP A 10 -16.47 11.76 27.64
CA ASP A 10 -16.91 11.12 28.90
C ASP A 10 -17.13 9.63 28.70
N ASP A 11 -17.72 9.22 27.58
CA ASP A 11 -17.88 7.82 27.21
C ASP A 11 -16.53 7.16 26.96
N PHE A 12 -15.60 7.88 26.28
CA PHE A 12 -14.24 7.41 26.07
C PHE A 12 -13.52 7.15 27.40
N GLU A 13 -13.58 8.09 28.34
CA GLU A 13 -12.96 7.92 29.66
C GLU A 13 -13.61 6.78 30.47
N THR A 14 -14.92 6.62 30.38
CA THR A 14 -15.63 5.49 30.99
C THR A 14 -15.16 4.16 30.43
N ALA A 15 -14.95 4.04 29.13
CA ALA A 15 -14.49 2.84 28.47
C ALA A 15 -12.95 2.68 28.44
N ARG A 16 -12.18 3.70 28.85
CA ARG A 16 -10.71 3.71 28.82
C ARG A 16 -10.07 2.46 29.43
N PRO A 17 -10.49 1.91 30.58
CA PRO A 17 -9.86 0.71 31.12
C PRO A 17 -9.91 -0.49 30.17
N ILE A 18 -10.97 -0.60 29.36
CA ILE A 18 -11.10 -1.65 28.34
C ILE A 18 -10.12 -1.40 27.20
N PHE A 19 -10.03 -0.15 26.72
CA PHE A 19 -9.10 0.20 25.64
C PHE A 19 -7.65 0.04 26.05
N GLU A 20 -7.28 0.41 27.27
CA GLU A 20 -5.94 0.22 27.82
C GLU A 20 -5.54 -1.26 27.90
N ALA A 21 -6.48 -2.14 28.20
CA ALA A 21 -6.24 -3.59 28.21
C ALA A 21 -6.08 -4.20 26.80
N LEU A 22 -6.59 -3.53 25.76
CA LEU A 22 -6.58 -4.02 24.37
C LEU A 22 -5.47 -3.40 23.51
N LYS A 23 -4.95 -2.23 23.90
CA LYS A 23 -3.87 -1.57 23.14
C LYS A 23 -2.54 -2.32 23.26
N PRO A 24 -1.58 -2.08 22.37
CA PRO A 24 -0.22 -2.57 22.55
C PRO A 24 0.42 -2.01 23.84
N GLU A 25 1.41 -2.70 24.36
CA GLU A 25 2.23 -2.20 25.47
C GLU A 25 2.94 -0.87 25.08
N GLY A 26 3.14 0.01 26.06
CA GLY A 26 3.79 1.29 25.88
C GLY A 26 2.85 2.50 25.98
N ASP A 27 3.39 3.69 25.72
CA ASP A 27 2.71 4.97 25.93
C ASP A 27 1.86 5.43 24.74
N SER A 28 1.90 4.69 23.62
CA SER A 28 1.14 4.97 22.40
C SER A 28 0.12 3.86 22.09
N GLY A 29 -0.60 3.99 21.01
CA GLY A 29 -1.52 2.95 20.53
C GLY A 29 -2.96 3.12 20.96
N LEU A 30 -3.32 4.20 21.67
CA LEU A 30 -4.72 4.54 22.01
C LEU A 30 -4.94 6.04 21.83
N VAL A 31 -5.97 6.46 21.10
CA VAL A 31 -6.35 7.86 20.95
C VAL A 31 -7.86 8.04 20.80
N LEU A 32 -8.41 9.08 21.41
CA LEU A 32 -9.72 9.63 21.05
C LEU A 32 -9.52 10.50 19.80
N ALA A 33 -9.88 9.97 18.63
CA ALA A 33 -9.61 10.60 17.33
C ALA A 33 -10.60 11.73 16.97
N GLY A 34 -11.69 11.86 17.71
CA GLY A 34 -12.70 12.89 17.47
C GLY A 34 -14.12 12.40 17.79
N PRO A 35 -15.15 13.07 17.26
CA PRO A 35 -16.55 12.69 17.47
C PRO A 35 -16.86 11.32 16.86
N VAL A 36 -18.11 10.89 16.96
CA VAL A 36 -18.60 9.65 16.34
C VAL A 36 -18.21 9.67 14.84
N GLY A 37 -17.59 8.57 14.41
CA GLY A 37 -16.99 8.45 13.06
C GLY A 37 -15.50 8.81 12.98
N GLY A 38 -14.96 9.60 13.91
CA GLY A 38 -13.56 10.05 13.88
C GLY A 38 -12.56 8.89 13.90
N GLY A 39 -12.81 7.84 14.65
CA GLY A 39 -11.97 6.64 14.68
C GLY A 39 -11.96 5.90 13.33
N HIS A 40 -13.13 5.74 12.69
CA HIS A 40 -13.22 5.14 11.35
C HIS A 40 -12.52 5.98 10.29
N PHE A 41 -12.69 7.30 10.35
CA PHE A 41 -11.99 8.21 9.43
C PHE A 41 -10.47 8.10 9.58
N ALA A 42 -9.96 8.13 10.80
CA ALA A 42 -8.54 7.96 11.09
C ALA A 42 -8.01 6.60 10.60
N LYS A 43 -8.79 5.51 10.78
CA LYS A 43 -8.40 4.18 10.30
C LYS A 43 -8.40 4.10 8.76
N MET A 44 -9.35 4.72 8.10
CA MET A 44 -9.39 4.84 6.64
C MET A 44 -8.13 5.54 6.11
N VAL A 45 -7.73 6.65 6.72
CA VAL A 45 -6.49 7.39 6.37
C VAL A 45 -5.26 6.52 6.61
N HIS A 46 -5.19 5.83 7.76
CA HIS A 46 -4.12 4.88 8.04
C HIS A 46 -3.97 3.84 6.92
N ASN A 47 -5.06 3.25 6.47
CA ASN A 47 -5.02 2.24 5.41
C ASN A 47 -4.60 2.82 4.06
N GLY A 48 -4.97 4.05 3.73
CA GLY A 48 -4.47 4.73 2.54
C GLY A 48 -2.95 4.96 2.57
N ILE A 49 -2.41 5.34 3.74
CA ILE A 49 -0.95 5.44 3.95
C ILE A 49 -0.29 4.06 3.76
N GLU A 50 -0.87 3.01 4.33
CA GLU A 50 -0.39 1.64 4.21
C GLU A 50 -0.29 1.18 2.75
N TYR A 51 -1.27 1.53 1.89
CA TYR A 51 -1.22 1.26 0.45
C TYR A 51 -0.01 1.92 -0.21
N GLY A 52 0.24 3.19 0.09
CA GLY A 52 1.40 3.92 -0.42
C GLY A 52 2.72 3.31 0.02
N MET A 53 2.83 2.92 1.29
CA MET A 53 4.03 2.26 1.82
C MET A 53 4.30 0.91 1.14
N MET A 54 3.28 0.06 0.99
CA MET A 54 3.43 -1.22 0.30
C MET A 54 3.83 -1.03 -1.15
N GLN A 55 3.25 -0.06 -1.85
CA GLN A 55 3.61 0.25 -3.23
C GLN A 55 5.07 0.70 -3.34
N ALA A 56 5.52 1.59 -2.46
CA ALA A 56 6.90 2.09 -2.45
C ALA A 56 7.92 0.96 -2.18
N PHE A 57 7.62 0.05 -1.24
CA PHE A 57 8.45 -1.14 -1.02
C PHE A 57 8.52 -2.04 -2.26
N GLY A 58 7.38 -2.26 -2.92
CA GLY A 58 7.31 -3.05 -4.16
C GLY A 58 8.14 -2.45 -5.30
N GLU A 59 8.04 -1.14 -5.51
CA GLU A 59 8.82 -0.41 -6.51
C GLU A 59 10.32 -0.45 -6.22
N GLY A 60 10.70 -0.25 -4.95
CA GLY A 60 12.09 -0.35 -4.51
C GLY A 60 12.67 -1.76 -4.73
N PHE A 61 11.93 -2.79 -4.33
CA PHE A 61 12.31 -4.18 -4.56
C PHE A 61 12.48 -4.48 -6.06
N ALA A 62 11.49 -4.13 -6.88
CA ALA A 62 11.53 -4.37 -8.32
C ALA A 62 12.70 -3.63 -9.00
N THR A 63 13.04 -2.43 -8.53
CA THR A 63 14.19 -1.65 -9.01
C THR A 63 15.50 -2.38 -8.71
N MET A 64 15.67 -2.89 -7.49
CA MET A 64 16.86 -3.65 -7.12
C MET A 64 16.99 -4.96 -7.89
N VAL A 65 15.88 -5.69 -8.10
CA VAL A 65 15.85 -6.93 -8.91
C VAL A 65 16.29 -6.70 -10.35
N LYS A 66 16.06 -5.50 -10.90
CA LYS A 66 16.46 -5.14 -12.28
C LYS A 66 17.86 -4.58 -12.40
N SER A 67 18.52 -4.30 -11.29
CA SER A 67 19.84 -3.72 -11.23
C SER A 67 20.92 -4.79 -11.13
N ASP A 68 21.99 -4.66 -11.91
CA ASP A 68 23.20 -5.48 -11.79
C ASP A 68 24.06 -5.11 -10.56
N LEU A 69 23.69 -4.07 -9.81
CA LEU A 69 24.44 -3.57 -8.66
C LEU A 69 24.01 -4.23 -7.33
N VAL A 70 22.90 -4.97 -7.30
CA VAL A 70 22.37 -5.59 -6.09
C VAL A 70 22.21 -7.09 -6.34
N GLU A 71 23.03 -7.89 -5.66
CA GLU A 71 23.02 -9.35 -5.80
C GLU A 71 21.84 -9.99 -5.07
N ASP A 72 21.49 -9.49 -3.89
CA ASP A 72 20.41 -10.02 -3.03
C ASP A 72 19.49 -8.89 -2.53
N PRO A 73 18.46 -8.53 -3.31
CA PRO A 73 17.47 -7.53 -2.91
C PRO A 73 16.72 -7.87 -1.62
N ALA A 74 16.47 -9.16 -1.35
CA ALA A 74 15.78 -9.61 -0.15
C ALA A 74 16.62 -9.40 1.10
N ALA A 75 17.93 -9.72 1.04
CA ALA A 75 18.85 -9.44 2.13
C ALA A 75 19.01 -7.94 2.39
N VAL A 76 19.11 -7.13 1.31
CA VAL A 76 19.19 -5.67 1.43
C VAL A 76 17.96 -5.12 2.14
N MET A 77 16.74 -5.43 1.69
CA MET A 77 15.52 -4.96 2.34
C MET A 77 15.39 -5.47 3.78
N SER A 78 15.78 -6.72 4.03
CA SER A 78 15.76 -7.28 5.38
C SER A 78 16.72 -6.54 6.33
N SER A 79 17.82 -5.99 5.83
CA SER A 79 18.77 -5.20 6.64
C SER A 79 18.22 -3.86 7.10
N TRP A 80 17.18 -3.33 6.42
CA TRP A 80 16.57 -2.03 6.78
C TRP A 80 15.58 -2.11 7.94
N ARG A 81 15.33 -3.30 8.49
CA ARG A 81 14.41 -3.50 9.62
C ARG A 81 14.88 -2.80 10.88
N ASP A 82 16.20 -2.64 11.04
CA ASP A 82 16.83 -2.00 12.19
C ASP A 82 17.71 -0.84 11.74
N GLY A 83 17.54 0.32 12.35
CA GLY A 83 18.40 1.49 12.12
C GLY A 83 18.18 2.22 10.79
N SER A 84 17.11 1.95 10.06
CA SER A 84 16.77 2.69 8.84
C SER A 84 15.49 3.50 8.99
N VAL A 85 15.37 4.57 8.19
CA VAL A 85 14.17 5.45 8.19
C VAL A 85 12.92 4.75 7.69
N VAL A 86 13.08 3.67 6.91
CA VAL A 86 11.96 2.89 6.35
C VAL A 86 11.59 1.68 7.19
N GLN A 87 12.19 1.51 8.38
CA GLN A 87 11.79 0.43 9.28
C GLN A 87 10.29 0.51 9.61
N SER A 88 9.61 -0.63 9.57
CA SER A 88 8.18 -0.71 9.80
C SER A 88 7.72 -2.15 9.99
N TRP A 89 6.56 -2.33 10.59
CA TRP A 89 5.94 -3.65 10.69
C TRP A 89 5.70 -4.29 9.31
N LEU A 90 5.35 -3.51 8.28
CA LEU A 90 5.22 -4.01 6.91
C LEU A 90 6.53 -4.61 6.40
N LEU A 91 7.66 -3.97 6.68
CA LEU A 91 8.97 -4.47 6.30
C LEU A 91 9.34 -5.74 7.08
N ASP A 92 8.97 -5.84 8.35
CA ASP A 92 9.14 -7.06 9.15
C ASP A 92 8.36 -8.24 8.55
N LEU A 93 7.11 -8.02 8.15
CA LEU A 93 6.30 -9.04 7.50
C LEU A 93 6.89 -9.48 6.15
N LEU A 94 7.38 -8.53 5.36
CA LEU A 94 8.05 -8.82 4.10
C LEU A 94 9.34 -9.64 4.33
N ALA A 95 10.14 -9.30 5.33
CA ALA A 95 11.35 -10.04 5.67
C ALA A 95 11.05 -11.48 6.16
N ILE A 96 9.89 -11.72 6.77
CA ILE A 96 9.42 -13.08 7.09
C ILE A 96 9.15 -13.86 5.79
N ALA A 97 8.49 -13.24 4.82
CA ALA A 97 8.22 -13.88 3.53
C ALA A 97 9.51 -14.21 2.76
N PHE A 98 10.50 -13.34 2.78
CA PHE A 98 11.81 -13.56 2.14
C PHE A 98 12.57 -14.79 2.67
N LYS A 99 12.31 -15.21 3.90
CA LYS A 99 12.94 -16.45 4.45
C LYS A 99 12.51 -17.71 3.70
N SER A 100 11.31 -17.73 3.17
CA SER A 100 10.77 -18.87 2.42
C SER A 100 10.85 -18.70 0.90
N ASP A 101 10.72 -17.48 0.40
CA ASP A 101 10.80 -17.13 -1.03
C ASP A 101 11.48 -15.76 -1.20
N PRO A 102 12.81 -15.70 -1.32
CA PRO A 102 13.53 -14.44 -1.52
C PRO A 102 13.17 -13.68 -2.81
N THR A 103 12.60 -14.39 -3.79
CA THR A 103 12.21 -13.82 -5.09
C THR A 103 10.74 -13.41 -5.17
N LEU A 104 9.94 -13.83 -4.20
CA LEU A 104 8.48 -13.68 -4.13
C LEU A 104 7.73 -14.26 -5.35
N LYS A 105 8.35 -15.11 -6.15
CA LYS A 105 7.76 -15.69 -7.36
C LYS A 105 6.64 -16.69 -7.09
N SER A 106 6.54 -17.20 -5.87
CA SER A 106 5.43 -18.06 -5.44
C SER A 106 4.10 -17.30 -5.31
N MET A 107 4.15 -15.96 -5.19
CA MET A 107 2.96 -15.12 -5.07
C MET A 107 2.50 -14.60 -6.43
N PRO A 108 1.19 -14.62 -6.72
CA PRO A 108 0.67 -14.04 -7.95
C PRO A 108 0.86 -12.51 -7.94
N PRO A 109 1.20 -11.87 -9.09
CA PRO A 109 1.40 -10.43 -9.17
C PRO A 109 0.07 -9.66 -9.25
N VAL A 110 -0.86 -9.97 -8.37
CA VAL A 110 -2.20 -9.39 -8.29
C VAL A 110 -2.47 -8.94 -6.87
N ALA A 111 -2.92 -7.70 -6.70
CA ALA A 111 -3.27 -7.15 -5.41
C ALA A 111 -4.74 -6.72 -5.36
N ASN A 112 -5.49 -7.27 -4.40
CA ASN A 112 -6.86 -6.85 -4.13
C ASN A 112 -6.89 -5.57 -3.28
N GLU A 113 -8.02 -4.90 -3.28
CA GLU A 113 -8.31 -3.75 -2.43
C GLU A 113 -9.53 -4.04 -1.54
N SER A 114 -9.57 -3.41 -0.36
CA SER A 114 -10.67 -3.53 0.61
C SER A 114 -11.55 -2.28 0.66
N GLY A 115 -11.24 -1.25 -0.15
CA GLY A 115 -12.03 -0.05 -0.33
C GLY A 115 -11.51 1.17 0.43
N GLU A 116 -10.73 1.01 1.51
CA GLU A 116 -10.36 2.13 2.39
C GLU A 116 -9.48 3.18 1.70
N ALA A 117 -8.54 2.77 0.84
CA ALA A 117 -7.74 3.73 0.06
C ALA A 117 -8.60 4.53 -0.92
N LYS A 118 -9.62 3.90 -1.53
CA LYS A 118 -10.60 4.58 -2.38
C LYS A 118 -11.38 5.61 -1.57
N TRP A 119 -11.94 5.23 -0.42
CA TRP A 119 -12.68 6.15 0.45
C TRP A 119 -11.82 7.30 0.95
N MET A 120 -10.53 7.06 1.27
CA MET A 120 -9.59 8.12 1.62
C MET A 120 -9.43 9.12 0.47
N ILE A 121 -9.28 8.66 -0.78
CA ILE A 121 -9.15 9.53 -1.95
C ILE A 121 -10.44 10.34 -2.17
N GLU A 122 -11.61 9.72 -2.06
CA GLU A 122 -12.91 10.38 -2.18
C GLU A 122 -13.06 11.48 -1.12
N ALA A 123 -12.77 11.18 0.14
CA ALA A 123 -12.79 12.17 1.22
C ALA A 123 -11.75 13.30 1.01
N ALA A 124 -10.56 12.96 0.53
CA ALA A 124 -9.53 13.94 0.23
C ALA A 124 -9.93 14.91 -0.89
N LEU A 125 -10.62 14.40 -1.93
CA LEU A 125 -11.18 15.25 -3.00
C LEU A 125 -12.22 16.24 -2.46
N GLU A 126 -13.12 15.80 -1.59
CA GLU A 126 -14.10 16.67 -0.94
C GLU A 126 -13.44 17.76 -0.07
N LEU A 127 -12.31 17.41 0.58
CA LEU A 127 -11.52 18.31 1.44
C LEU A 127 -10.51 19.18 0.65
N GLY A 128 -10.38 18.99 -0.67
CA GLY A 128 -9.40 19.69 -1.49
C GLY A 128 -7.95 19.27 -1.22
N VAL A 129 -7.71 18.07 -0.70
CA VAL A 129 -6.36 17.55 -0.38
C VAL A 129 -5.88 16.62 -1.50
N PRO A 130 -4.76 16.94 -2.18
CA PRO A 130 -4.19 16.05 -3.20
C PRO A 130 -3.53 14.81 -2.54
N THR A 131 -3.84 13.60 -3.06
CA THR A 131 -3.32 12.33 -2.56
C THR A 131 -2.66 11.50 -3.67
N PRO A 132 -1.63 12.02 -4.39
CA PRO A 132 -1.05 11.34 -5.55
C PRO A 132 -0.42 9.98 -5.20
N ALA A 133 0.24 9.84 -4.07
CA ALA A 133 0.86 8.58 -3.64
C ALA A 133 -0.18 7.47 -3.40
N THR A 134 -1.26 7.79 -2.67
CA THR A 134 -2.35 6.84 -2.40
C THR A 134 -3.10 6.48 -3.68
N ALA A 135 -3.35 7.47 -4.55
CA ALA A 135 -4.01 7.25 -5.83
C ALA A 135 -3.18 6.34 -6.75
N ALA A 136 -1.87 6.56 -6.85
CA ALA A 136 -0.97 5.70 -7.62
C ALA A 136 -0.98 4.25 -7.10
N ALA A 137 -0.93 4.05 -5.78
CA ALA A 137 -0.99 2.73 -5.17
C ALA A 137 -2.33 2.02 -5.44
N LEU A 138 -3.45 2.74 -5.39
CA LEU A 138 -4.77 2.21 -5.72
C LEU A 138 -4.85 1.80 -7.20
N TYR A 139 -4.40 2.67 -8.11
CA TYR A 139 -4.40 2.39 -9.56
C TYR A 139 -3.49 1.22 -9.93
N ALA A 140 -2.33 1.06 -9.28
CA ALA A 140 -1.48 -0.11 -9.47
C ALA A 140 -2.23 -1.41 -9.15
N ARG A 141 -3.01 -1.45 -8.06
CA ARG A 141 -3.85 -2.61 -7.72
C ARG A 141 -4.96 -2.86 -8.75
N GLN A 142 -5.63 -1.81 -9.22
CA GLN A 142 -6.65 -1.93 -10.26
C GLN A 142 -6.04 -2.43 -11.58
N THR A 143 -4.87 -1.92 -11.96
CA THR A 143 -4.12 -2.38 -13.13
C THR A 143 -3.76 -3.85 -13.02
N SER A 144 -3.32 -4.32 -11.86
CA SER A 144 -2.94 -5.73 -11.63
C SER A 144 -4.12 -6.71 -11.84
N ARG A 145 -5.36 -6.22 -11.81
CA ARG A 145 -6.59 -7.00 -12.04
C ARG A 145 -7.20 -6.80 -13.42
N GLY A 146 -6.44 -6.28 -14.39
CA GLY A 146 -6.89 -6.05 -15.76
C GLY A 146 -7.65 -4.73 -15.99
N GLY A 147 -7.71 -3.84 -14.99
CA GLY A 147 -8.45 -2.56 -15.09
C GLY A 147 -7.90 -1.57 -16.12
N ALA A 148 -6.70 -1.83 -16.66
CA ALA A 148 -6.07 -0.97 -17.67
C ALA A 148 -6.15 -1.51 -19.10
N ASP A 149 -6.69 -2.69 -19.35
CA ASP A 149 -6.62 -3.37 -20.65
C ASP A 149 -7.25 -2.56 -21.77
N ASP A 150 -8.47 -2.06 -21.58
CA ASP A 150 -9.14 -1.24 -22.60
C ASP A 150 -8.51 0.13 -22.78
N ILE A 151 -7.97 0.72 -21.71
CA ILE A 151 -7.19 1.97 -21.78
C ILE A 151 -5.98 1.76 -22.69
N LEU A 152 -5.22 0.71 -22.46
CA LEU A 152 -4.03 0.40 -23.24
C LEU A 152 -4.35 0.02 -24.69
N ARG A 153 -5.47 -0.66 -24.95
CA ARG A 153 -5.95 -0.93 -26.31
C ARG A 153 -6.24 0.36 -27.08
N VAL A 154 -6.93 1.33 -26.47
CA VAL A 154 -7.20 2.62 -27.09
C VAL A 154 -5.92 3.38 -27.38
N VAL A 155 -5.02 3.47 -26.39
CA VAL A 155 -3.71 4.15 -26.57
C VAL A 155 -2.89 3.49 -27.68
N SER A 156 -2.80 2.17 -27.70
CA SER A 156 -2.08 1.42 -28.72
C SER A 156 -2.69 1.62 -30.11
N THR A 157 -4.01 1.62 -30.22
CA THR A 157 -4.71 1.86 -31.48
C THR A 157 -4.44 3.27 -32.02
N MET A 158 -4.55 4.29 -31.16
CA MET A 158 -4.25 5.67 -31.55
C MET A 158 -2.81 5.82 -32.01
N ARG A 159 -1.84 5.22 -31.31
CA ARG A 159 -0.42 5.25 -31.72
C ARG A 159 -0.18 4.57 -33.07
N ALA A 160 -0.86 3.47 -33.33
CA ALA A 160 -0.77 2.78 -34.62
C ALA A 160 -1.29 3.65 -35.78
N GLN A 161 -2.39 4.38 -35.55
CA GLN A 161 -2.99 5.27 -36.58
C GLN A 161 -2.19 6.57 -36.75
N PHE A 162 -1.68 7.16 -35.67
CA PHE A 162 -0.99 8.43 -35.69
C PHE A 162 0.43 8.35 -36.24
N GLY A 163 1.19 7.30 -35.97
CA GLY A 163 2.61 7.21 -36.32
C GLY A 163 3.02 5.94 -37.05
N GLY A 164 2.08 5.06 -37.41
CA GLY A 164 2.40 3.75 -38.00
C GLY A 164 3.16 2.81 -37.04
N HIS A 165 3.24 3.16 -35.77
CA HIS A 165 3.89 2.36 -34.74
C HIS A 165 2.98 1.22 -34.29
N VAL A 166 2.97 0.12 -35.03
CA VAL A 166 2.29 -1.11 -34.60
C VAL A 166 3.08 -1.70 -33.44
N THR A 167 2.45 -1.78 -32.27
CA THR A 167 3.02 -2.53 -31.15
C THR A 167 3.01 -4.01 -31.53
N LYS A 168 4.18 -4.57 -31.89
CA LYS A 168 4.33 -6.02 -32.03
C LYS A 168 4.21 -6.62 -30.62
N ILE A 169 3.28 -7.56 -30.46
CA ILE A 169 3.27 -8.42 -29.29
C ILE A 169 4.42 -9.40 -29.52
N ASP A 170 5.63 -9.05 -29.05
CA ASP A 170 6.67 -10.07 -28.90
C ASP A 170 6.09 -11.11 -27.94
N LYS A 171 6.03 -12.35 -28.40
CA LYS A 171 5.57 -13.46 -27.54
C LYS A 171 6.39 -13.39 -26.27
N ILE A 172 5.74 -13.03 -25.16
CA ILE A 172 6.33 -13.13 -23.83
C ILE A 172 6.78 -14.59 -23.72
N ALA A 173 8.10 -14.79 -23.71
CA ALA A 173 8.66 -16.12 -23.53
C ALA A 173 8.19 -16.59 -22.15
N THR A 174 7.29 -17.56 -22.15
CA THR A 174 6.92 -18.30 -20.94
C THR A 174 8.14 -19.12 -20.54
N HIS A 175 8.87 -18.62 -19.57
CA HIS A 175 9.91 -19.39 -18.85
C HIS A 175 9.50 -19.52 -17.39
#